data_9cd53ac49c20ed8f7a097a51a03441b0
#
_entry.id   9cd53ac49c20ed8f7a097a51a03441b0
#
_cell.length_a   1.000
_cell.length_b   1.000
_cell.length_c   1.000
_cell.angle_alpha   90.00
_cell.angle_beta   90.00
_cell.angle_gamma   90.00
#
_symmetry.space_group_name_H-M   'P 1'
#
loop_
_entity.id
_entity.type
_entity.pdbx_description
1 polymer ?
#
loop_
_entity_poly.entity_id
_entity_poly.type
_entity_poly.pdbx_seq_one_letter_code
_entity_poly.pdbx_strand_id
1 'polypeptide(L)'
;MKKHVSVLAALAAVSLTLTACSGSGSDSEAVEAADLDAETQSLVDEAQDAGPVTLYSMVDEAVLREVAADFESAYGITVEPVRLVSADLAQRFSSEASTGSSPADLIMLTDSPFYDEALEEGWISSFAEAELPDSLAGDFPEDLYTHDGSTPMVSFVPTETVYNTDLVESAPTSWEDYADPAYAGKLQIAEVDSSPANVAFWSLMRNEFGDELLEGIAANNPTVSGGAVPGTQAVAAGEGALGHPGVLPVIKNLQESGAPVEVASMSPTTGPEVGLGLAENSPNPAGAKLLAAYLMSEEGNLRFNESASQISPFDAEGMDRFTRTADIEMSDAAELKSLMGMN
;
A
#
# COMPACT_ATOMS: atom_id res chain seq x y z
N MET A 1 -52.12 -49.46 53.09
CA MET A 1 -52.03 -48.86 54.43
C MET A 1 -50.91 -47.82 54.40
N LYS A 2 -51.32 -46.57 54.48
CA LYS A 2 -50.80 -45.48 55.33
C LYS A 2 -49.28 -45.44 55.53
N LYS A 3 -48.53 -44.38 55.22
CA LYS A 3 -48.68 -43.01 55.77
C LYS A 3 -47.88 -42.00 54.93
N HIS A 4 -48.44 -40.81 54.80
CA HIS A 4 -47.82 -39.57 54.40
C HIS A 4 -46.80 -39.07 55.42
N VAL A 5 -45.68 -38.48 54.98
CA VAL A 5 -45.02 -37.37 55.69
C VAL A 5 -44.46 -36.39 54.65
N SER A 6 -44.95 -35.18 54.67
CA SER A 6 -44.43 -34.00 54.01
C SER A 6 -43.28 -33.41 54.83
N VAL A 7 -42.19 -32.97 54.23
CA VAL A 7 -41.28 -32.02 54.86
C VAL A 7 -40.82 -30.99 53.81
N LEU A 8 -40.84 -29.77 54.26
CA LEU A 8 -40.68 -28.47 53.63
C LEU A 8 -39.33 -28.24 52.91
N ALA A 9 -39.42 -27.29 52.00
CA ALA A 9 -38.39 -26.63 51.23
C ALA A 9 -37.28 -25.98 52.05
N ALA A 10 -36.08 -25.92 51.46
CA ALA A 10 -35.09 -24.87 51.66
C ALA A 10 -34.39 -24.61 50.34
N LEU A 11 -34.64 -23.47 49.74
CA LEU A 11 -33.87 -22.93 48.62
C LEU A 11 -32.47 -22.52 49.14
N ALA A 12 -31.43 -23.11 48.59
CA ALA A 12 -30.10 -22.57 48.69
C ALA A 12 -29.65 -22.19 47.27
N ALA A 13 -29.56 -20.87 47.01
CA ALA A 13 -28.96 -20.32 45.79
C ALA A 13 -27.46 -20.55 45.84
N VAL A 14 -26.93 -21.41 44.95
CA VAL A 14 -25.52 -21.57 44.74
C VAL A 14 -25.16 -20.73 43.51
N SER A 15 -24.44 -19.63 43.75
CA SER A 15 -23.84 -18.80 42.71
C SER A 15 -22.62 -19.56 42.14
N LEU A 16 -22.74 -20.07 40.93
CA LEU A 16 -21.58 -20.57 40.18
C LEU A 16 -20.84 -19.38 39.55
N THR A 17 -19.69 -19.06 40.09
CA THR A 17 -18.70 -18.25 39.41
C THR A 17 -18.01 -19.11 38.34
N LEU A 18 -18.30 -18.84 37.06
CA LEU A 18 -17.53 -19.39 35.96
C LEU A 18 -16.19 -18.62 35.89
N THR A 19 -15.11 -19.29 36.24
CA THR A 19 -13.75 -18.82 35.94
C THR A 19 -13.47 -19.18 34.48
N ALA A 20 -13.52 -18.21 33.59
CA ALA A 20 -13.06 -18.40 32.21
C ALA A 20 -11.54 -18.41 32.18
N CYS A 21 -10.96 -19.52 31.74
CA CYS A 21 -9.54 -19.60 31.37
C CYS A 21 -9.30 -18.76 30.11
N SER A 22 -8.40 -17.80 30.23
CA SER A 22 -7.88 -17.01 29.11
C SER A 22 -7.07 -17.92 28.17
N GLY A 23 -7.62 -18.15 26.96
CA GLY A 23 -6.82 -18.52 25.80
C GLY A 23 -6.34 -17.24 25.15
N SER A 24 -5.04 -17.12 24.93
CA SER A 24 -4.43 -16.05 24.15
C SER A 24 -4.86 -16.19 22.68
N GLY A 25 -5.94 -15.50 22.32
CA GLY A 25 -6.25 -15.12 20.95
C GLY A 25 -5.73 -13.71 20.75
N SER A 26 -5.11 -13.44 19.63
CA SER A 26 -4.81 -12.09 19.19
C SER A 26 -6.14 -11.32 19.13
N ASP A 27 -6.33 -10.42 20.09
CA ASP A 27 -7.41 -9.45 20.03
C ASP A 27 -7.08 -8.48 18.89
N SER A 28 -7.72 -8.68 17.74
CA SER A 28 -7.95 -7.56 16.84
C SER A 28 -8.94 -6.65 17.62
N GLU A 29 -8.44 -5.53 18.12
CA GLU A 29 -9.31 -4.50 18.70
C GLU A 29 -10.30 -4.09 17.61
N ALA A 30 -11.57 -4.45 17.81
CA ALA A 30 -12.65 -3.91 17.00
C ALA A 30 -12.60 -2.39 17.15
N VAL A 31 -12.59 -1.68 16.03
CA VAL A 31 -12.77 -0.21 16.02
C VAL A 31 -14.03 0.07 16.81
N GLU A 32 -13.90 0.69 18.00
CA GLU A 32 -15.08 1.17 18.73
C GLU A 32 -15.78 2.16 17.79
N ALA A 33 -17.08 1.98 17.57
CA ALA A 33 -17.89 2.93 16.81
C ALA A 33 -17.67 4.32 17.42
N ALA A 34 -16.85 5.14 16.77
CA ALA A 34 -16.53 6.47 17.23
C ALA A 34 -17.83 7.26 17.39
N ASP A 35 -17.91 8.15 18.38
CA ASP A 35 -18.98 9.13 18.43
C ASP A 35 -18.82 10.04 17.20
N LEU A 36 -19.45 9.64 16.07
CA LEU A 36 -19.42 10.39 14.84
C LEU A 36 -20.08 11.75 15.05
N ASP A 37 -19.51 12.80 14.48
CA ASP A 37 -20.21 14.07 14.43
C ASP A 37 -21.46 13.99 13.55
N ALA A 38 -22.34 14.99 13.63
CA ALA A 38 -23.63 14.95 12.95
C ALA A 38 -23.49 14.97 11.40
N GLU A 39 -22.43 15.55 10.86
CA GLU A 39 -22.15 15.61 9.44
C GLU A 39 -21.72 14.22 8.92
N THR A 40 -20.75 13.62 9.60
CA THR A 40 -20.27 12.26 9.28
C THR A 40 -21.40 11.24 9.44
N GLN A 41 -22.25 11.36 10.50
CA GLN A 41 -23.39 10.46 10.67
C GLN A 41 -24.41 10.59 9.53
N SER A 42 -24.68 11.81 9.04
CA SER A 42 -25.56 12.01 7.89
C SER A 42 -25.02 11.34 6.63
N LEU A 43 -23.71 11.45 6.42
CA LEU A 43 -23.03 10.82 5.28
C LEU A 43 -23.11 9.28 5.36
N VAL A 44 -22.95 8.73 6.58
CA VAL A 44 -23.11 7.28 6.83
C VAL A 44 -24.54 6.82 6.49
N ASP A 45 -25.55 7.53 6.96
CA ASP A 45 -26.96 7.18 6.72
C ASP A 45 -27.28 7.21 5.21
N GLU A 46 -26.81 8.23 4.48
CA GLU A 46 -26.97 8.34 3.02
C GLU A 46 -26.24 7.22 2.28
N ALA A 47 -25.02 6.89 2.71
CA ALA A 47 -24.22 5.83 2.10
C ALA A 47 -24.85 4.43 2.31
N GLN A 48 -25.40 4.17 3.50
CA GLN A 48 -26.09 2.91 3.80
C GLN A 48 -27.36 2.75 2.95
N ASP A 49 -28.13 3.84 2.74
CA ASP A 49 -29.33 3.83 1.92
C ASP A 49 -29.02 3.59 0.42
N ALA A 50 -27.87 4.03 -0.05
CA ALA A 50 -27.43 3.84 -1.44
C ALA A 50 -26.90 2.43 -1.75
N GLY A 51 -26.41 1.70 -0.74
CA GLY A 51 -25.93 0.32 -0.87
C GLY A 51 -24.40 0.17 -0.84
N PRO A 52 -23.83 -0.91 -1.42
CA PRO A 52 -22.39 -1.15 -1.37
C PRO A 52 -21.59 -0.09 -2.14
N VAL A 53 -20.34 0.11 -1.71
CA VAL A 53 -19.34 0.96 -2.38
C VAL A 53 -18.43 0.09 -3.25
N THR A 54 -18.34 0.39 -4.54
CA THR A 54 -17.43 -0.31 -5.46
C THR A 54 -16.08 0.41 -5.51
N LEU A 55 -15.03 -0.26 -5.03
CA LEU A 55 -13.65 0.22 -5.05
C LEU A 55 -12.85 -0.43 -6.18
N TYR A 56 -12.45 0.35 -7.19
CA TYR A 56 -11.48 -0.10 -8.18
C TYR A 56 -10.06 0.14 -7.68
N SER A 57 -9.26 -0.92 -7.53
CA SER A 57 -7.91 -0.78 -6.96
C SER A 57 -6.87 -1.71 -7.58
N MET A 58 -5.63 -1.22 -7.62
CA MET A 58 -4.45 -2.00 -8.01
C MET A 58 -3.84 -2.78 -6.84
N VAL A 59 -4.21 -2.46 -5.62
CA VAL A 59 -3.68 -3.06 -4.38
C VAL A 59 -4.02 -4.55 -4.29
N ASP A 60 -3.25 -5.30 -3.53
CA ASP A 60 -3.47 -6.74 -3.34
C ASP A 60 -4.87 -7.05 -2.79
N GLU A 61 -5.46 -8.14 -3.28
CA GLU A 61 -6.84 -8.50 -2.93
C GLU A 61 -7.03 -8.83 -1.45
N ALA A 62 -6.01 -9.36 -0.78
CA ALA A 62 -6.09 -9.66 0.65
C ALA A 62 -6.15 -8.36 1.46
N VAL A 63 -5.31 -7.38 1.13
CA VAL A 63 -5.33 -6.04 1.73
C VAL A 63 -6.67 -5.34 1.50
N LEU A 64 -7.20 -5.39 0.28
CA LEU A 64 -8.50 -4.79 -0.03
C LEU A 64 -9.66 -5.41 0.76
N ARG A 65 -9.59 -6.72 1.04
CA ARG A 65 -10.57 -7.37 1.91
C ARG A 65 -10.46 -6.94 3.37
N GLU A 66 -9.25 -6.70 3.87
CA GLU A 66 -9.03 -6.16 5.22
C GLU A 66 -9.59 -4.74 5.33
N VAL A 67 -9.25 -3.86 4.39
CA VAL A 67 -9.81 -2.51 4.31
C VAL A 67 -11.35 -2.54 4.25
N ALA A 68 -11.93 -3.41 3.42
CA ALA A 68 -13.38 -3.57 3.30
C ALA A 68 -14.01 -4.02 4.62
N ALA A 69 -13.40 -4.97 5.32
CA ALA A 69 -13.89 -5.48 6.59
C ALA A 69 -13.81 -4.43 7.71
N ASP A 70 -12.70 -3.68 7.77
CA ASP A 70 -12.52 -2.60 8.74
C ASP A 70 -13.54 -1.47 8.51
N PHE A 71 -13.72 -1.06 7.26
CA PHE A 71 -14.70 -0.04 6.88
C PHE A 71 -16.15 -0.49 7.16
N GLU A 72 -16.50 -1.73 6.82
CA GLU A 72 -17.82 -2.30 7.11
C GLU A 72 -18.08 -2.39 8.64
N SER A 73 -17.05 -2.76 9.41
CA SER A 73 -17.12 -2.79 10.87
C SER A 73 -17.35 -1.40 11.48
N ALA A 74 -16.70 -0.37 10.91
CA ALA A 74 -16.80 1.00 11.41
C ALA A 74 -18.13 1.68 11.05
N TYR A 75 -18.62 1.47 9.82
CA TYR A 75 -19.72 2.27 9.25
C TYR A 75 -20.93 1.44 8.81
N GLY A 76 -20.86 0.10 8.85
CA GLY A 76 -21.94 -0.78 8.41
C GLY A 76 -22.22 -0.74 6.91
N ILE A 77 -21.22 -0.36 6.10
CA ILE A 77 -21.31 -0.23 4.64
C ILE A 77 -20.38 -1.25 4.00
N THR A 78 -20.92 -2.09 3.14
CA THR A 78 -20.13 -3.11 2.41
C THR A 78 -19.30 -2.46 1.31
N VAL A 79 -18.02 -2.80 1.22
CA VAL A 79 -17.14 -2.41 0.10
C VAL A 79 -16.94 -3.61 -0.83
N GLU A 80 -17.15 -3.41 -2.12
CA GLU A 80 -16.94 -4.40 -3.19
C GLU A 80 -15.66 -4.06 -3.98
N PRO A 81 -14.49 -4.63 -3.61
CA PRO A 81 -13.26 -4.34 -4.32
C PRO A 81 -13.19 -5.05 -5.67
N VAL A 82 -12.73 -4.34 -6.70
CA VAL A 82 -12.37 -4.87 -8.00
C VAL A 82 -10.89 -4.65 -8.25
N ARG A 83 -10.12 -5.72 -8.20
CA ARG A 83 -8.66 -5.68 -8.35
C ARG A 83 -8.21 -5.95 -9.77
N LEU A 84 -7.48 -5.00 -10.37
CA LEU A 84 -6.71 -5.15 -11.61
C LEU A 84 -5.38 -4.40 -11.46
N VAL A 85 -4.44 -4.58 -12.39
CA VAL A 85 -3.26 -3.71 -12.45
C VAL A 85 -3.65 -2.32 -12.95
N SER A 86 -2.91 -1.28 -12.54
CA SER A 86 -3.29 0.13 -12.77
C SER A 86 -3.64 0.43 -14.23
N ALA A 87 -2.85 -0.04 -15.21
CA ALA A 87 -3.09 0.23 -16.62
C ALA A 87 -4.42 -0.39 -17.11
N ASP A 88 -4.71 -1.65 -16.75
CA ASP A 88 -5.94 -2.33 -17.14
C ASP A 88 -7.15 -1.70 -16.45
N LEU A 89 -6.98 -1.26 -15.21
CA LEU A 89 -8.06 -0.63 -14.44
C LEU A 89 -8.37 0.78 -14.96
N ALA A 90 -7.35 1.56 -15.30
CA ALA A 90 -7.51 2.86 -15.95
C ALA A 90 -8.25 2.72 -17.29
N GLN A 91 -7.84 1.76 -18.13
CA GLN A 91 -8.51 1.50 -19.40
C GLN A 91 -9.97 1.06 -19.20
N ARG A 92 -10.23 0.19 -18.24
CA ARG A 92 -11.59 -0.27 -17.92
C ARG A 92 -12.46 0.90 -17.45
N PHE A 93 -11.97 1.66 -16.45
CA PHE A 93 -12.69 2.79 -15.91
C PHE A 93 -12.99 3.85 -16.98
N SER A 94 -12.00 4.24 -17.81
CA SER A 94 -12.20 5.17 -18.93
C SER A 94 -13.29 4.70 -19.88
N SER A 95 -13.27 3.42 -20.24
CA SER A 95 -14.29 2.83 -21.13
C SER A 95 -15.71 2.87 -20.54
N GLU A 96 -15.84 2.61 -19.25
CA GLU A 96 -17.11 2.64 -18.52
C GLU A 96 -17.58 4.08 -18.29
N ALA A 97 -16.70 4.96 -17.83
CA ALA A 97 -17.01 6.37 -17.51
C ALA A 97 -17.39 7.16 -18.76
N SER A 98 -16.70 6.96 -19.90
CA SER A 98 -17.03 7.65 -21.17
C SER A 98 -18.42 7.31 -21.70
N THR A 99 -19.02 6.21 -21.25
CA THR A 99 -20.42 5.84 -21.58
C THR A 99 -21.42 6.22 -20.47
N GLY A 100 -20.95 6.82 -19.37
CA GLY A 100 -21.77 7.16 -18.21
C GLY A 100 -22.33 5.94 -17.45
N SER A 101 -21.63 4.81 -17.52
CA SER A 101 -22.08 3.53 -16.94
C SER A 101 -21.03 2.85 -16.06
N SER A 102 -20.08 3.63 -15.48
CA SER A 102 -19.13 3.08 -14.54
C SER A 102 -19.82 2.66 -13.23
N PRO A 103 -19.60 1.43 -12.76
CA PRO A 103 -20.08 0.99 -11.46
C PRO A 103 -19.15 1.43 -10.32
N ALA A 104 -17.97 1.99 -10.62
CA ALA A 104 -17.01 2.39 -9.62
C ALA A 104 -17.47 3.64 -8.88
N ASP A 105 -17.30 3.65 -7.56
CA ASP A 105 -17.52 4.79 -6.68
C ASP A 105 -16.20 5.49 -6.36
N LEU A 106 -15.14 4.71 -6.13
CA LEU A 106 -13.80 5.19 -5.83
C LEU A 106 -12.78 4.39 -6.64
N ILE A 107 -11.76 5.08 -7.14
CA ILE A 107 -10.58 4.44 -7.77
C ILE A 107 -9.34 4.69 -6.92
N MET A 108 -8.43 3.70 -6.87
CA MET A 108 -7.16 3.77 -6.14
C MET A 108 -6.07 3.13 -7.01
N LEU A 109 -5.30 3.96 -7.71
CA LEU A 109 -4.33 3.57 -8.71
C LEU A 109 -2.97 4.20 -8.44
N THR A 110 -1.94 3.60 -9.06
CA THR A 110 -0.63 4.26 -9.15
C THR A 110 -0.78 5.61 -9.85
N ASP A 111 -0.15 6.64 -9.30
CA ASP A 111 -0.09 7.98 -9.88
C ASP A 111 0.43 7.93 -11.32
N SER A 112 -0.29 8.60 -12.21
CA SER A 112 -0.01 8.60 -13.63
C SER A 112 -0.81 9.68 -14.35
N PRO A 113 -0.46 10.04 -15.61
CA PRO A 113 -1.21 10.98 -16.44
C PRO A 113 -2.70 10.62 -16.65
N PHE A 114 -3.10 9.41 -16.29
CA PHE A 114 -4.51 9.01 -16.31
C PHE A 114 -5.38 9.90 -15.41
N TYR A 115 -4.87 10.35 -14.26
CA TYR A 115 -5.65 11.23 -13.37
C TYR A 115 -5.94 12.59 -14.01
N ASP A 116 -4.96 13.17 -14.75
CA ASP A 116 -5.18 14.40 -15.49
C ASP A 116 -6.24 14.19 -16.58
N GLU A 117 -6.14 13.12 -17.36
CA GLU A 117 -7.13 12.78 -18.39
C GLU A 117 -8.53 12.60 -17.78
N ALA A 118 -8.62 11.87 -16.66
CA ALA A 118 -9.90 11.58 -16.00
C ALA A 118 -10.57 12.84 -15.42
N LEU A 119 -9.77 13.81 -14.95
CA LEU A 119 -10.24 15.13 -14.52
C LEU A 119 -10.70 15.98 -15.70
N GLU A 120 -9.90 16.05 -16.78
CA GLU A 120 -10.22 16.82 -17.99
C GLU A 120 -11.51 16.34 -18.66
N GLU A 121 -11.71 15.01 -18.71
CA GLU A 121 -12.90 14.38 -19.31
C GLU A 121 -14.11 14.34 -18.35
N GLY A 122 -13.95 14.79 -17.09
CA GLY A 122 -15.00 14.77 -16.08
C GLY A 122 -15.45 13.37 -15.68
N TRP A 123 -14.53 12.41 -15.68
CA TRP A 123 -14.80 11.04 -15.19
C TRP A 123 -14.63 10.91 -13.69
N ILE A 124 -13.76 11.75 -13.11
CA ILE A 124 -13.56 11.86 -11.67
C ILE A 124 -13.72 13.33 -11.24
N SER A 125 -14.15 13.51 -9.99
CA SER A 125 -14.27 14.80 -9.34
C SER A 125 -12.96 15.17 -8.62
N SER A 126 -12.68 16.47 -8.54
CA SER A 126 -11.55 16.98 -7.76
C SER A 126 -11.80 16.82 -6.26
N PHE A 127 -10.81 16.31 -5.54
CA PHE A 127 -10.84 16.29 -4.07
C PHE A 127 -10.81 17.69 -3.45
N ALA A 128 -10.27 18.69 -4.14
CA ALA A 128 -10.32 20.07 -3.67
C ALA A 128 -11.75 20.65 -3.59
N GLU A 129 -12.69 20.06 -4.33
CA GLU A 129 -14.09 20.45 -4.37
C GLU A 129 -14.99 19.45 -3.58
N ALA A 130 -14.43 18.31 -3.18
CA ALA A 130 -15.15 17.31 -2.42
C ALA A 130 -15.25 17.74 -0.96
N GLU A 131 -16.46 17.97 -0.48
CA GLU A 131 -16.70 18.20 0.94
C GLU A 131 -16.56 16.85 1.66
N LEU A 132 -15.36 16.58 2.20
CA LEU A 132 -15.09 15.43 3.04
C LEU A 132 -15.28 15.80 4.52
N PRO A 133 -15.66 14.84 5.40
CA PRO A 133 -15.74 15.09 6.84
C PRO A 133 -14.38 15.49 7.41
N ASP A 134 -14.27 16.71 7.95
CA ASP A 134 -13.04 17.20 8.59
C ASP A 134 -12.57 16.31 9.74
N SER A 135 -13.50 15.68 10.45
CA SER A 135 -13.21 14.76 11.55
C SER A 135 -12.46 13.49 11.12
N LEU A 136 -12.45 13.16 9.83
CA LEU A 136 -11.76 12.01 9.27
C LEU A 136 -10.55 12.44 8.41
N ALA A 137 -10.75 13.36 7.49
CA ALA A 137 -9.75 13.72 6.48
C ALA A 137 -9.03 15.05 6.74
N GLY A 138 -9.42 15.82 7.78
CA GLY A 138 -8.90 17.16 8.04
C GLY A 138 -7.41 17.24 8.39
N ASP A 139 -6.83 16.16 8.89
CA ASP A 139 -5.40 16.07 9.23
C ASP A 139 -4.55 15.49 8.09
N PHE A 140 -5.15 15.19 6.91
CA PHE A 140 -4.39 14.67 5.77
C PHE A 140 -3.44 15.75 5.21
N PRO A 141 -2.14 15.44 4.96
CA PRO A 141 -1.15 16.44 4.56
C PRO A 141 -1.51 17.11 3.22
N GLU A 142 -1.60 18.45 3.21
CA GLU A 142 -1.98 19.25 2.01
C GLU A 142 -0.97 19.13 0.87
N ASP A 143 0.31 18.90 1.16
CA ASP A 143 1.39 18.77 0.18
C ASP A 143 1.40 17.41 -0.55
N LEU A 144 0.55 16.48 -0.12
CA LEU A 144 0.39 15.16 -0.74
C LEU A 144 -0.75 15.09 -1.76
N TYR A 145 -1.35 16.23 -2.09
CA TYR A 145 -2.25 16.31 -3.23
C TYR A 145 -1.46 16.61 -4.51
N THR A 146 -1.75 15.86 -5.58
CA THR A 146 -1.22 16.04 -6.93
C THR A 146 -2.31 16.50 -7.88
N HIS A 147 -2.01 16.65 -9.19
CA HIS A 147 -2.99 17.03 -10.21
C HIS A 147 -3.78 18.29 -9.81
N ASP A 148 -3.03 19.38 -9.55
CA ASP A 148 -3.59 20.69 -9.13
C ASP A 148 -4.47 20.60 -7.86
N GLY A 149 -4.09 19.73 -6.90
CA GLY A 149 -4.81 19.54 -5.65
C GLY A 149 -6.01 18.59 -5.74
N SER A 150 -6.16 17.90 -6.87
CA SER A 150 -7.35 17.09 -7.14
C SER A 150 -7.24 15.63 -6.69
N THR A 151 -6.02 15.13 -6.46
CA THR A 151 -5.78 13.70 -6.17
C THR A 151 -4.89 13.53 -4.94
N PRO A 152 -5.40 13.04 -3.80
CA PRO A 152 -4.59 12.75 -2.62
C PRO A 152 -3.75 11.48 -2.84
N MET A 153 -2.47 11.53 -2.48
CA MET A 153 -1.58 10.38 -2.48
C MET A 153 -1.62 9.70 -1.12
N VAL A 154 -2.31 8.56 -1.03
CA VAL A 154 -2.62 7.88 0.24
C VAL A 154 -1.63 6.78 0.61
N SER A 155 -0.71 6.45 -0.29
CA SER A 155 0.25 5.36 -0.08
C SER A 155 1.48 5.51 -0.95
N PHE A 156 2.63 5.12 -0.41
CA PHE A 156 3.93 5.18 -1.07
C PHE A 156 4.57 3.79 -1.04
N VAL A 157 4.88 3.25 -2.20
CA VAL A 157 5.43 1.90 -2.34
C VAL A 157 6.96 1.98 -2.39
N PRO A 158 7.67 1.71 -1.28
CA PRO A 158 9.12 1.85 -1.27
C PRO A 158 9.77 0.79 -2.15
N THR A 159 10.84 1.17 -2.84
CA THR A 159 11.69 0.22 -3.53
C THR A 159 12.72 -0.34 -2.56
N GLU A 160 12.66 -1.63 -2.29
CA GLU A 160 13.46 -2.29 -1.27
C GLU A 160 14.60 -3.13 -1.87
N THR A 161 15.53 -3.55 -1.03
CA THR A 161 16.55 -4.55 -1.37
C THR A 161 16.14 -5.91 -0.82
N VAL A 162 16.29 -6.96 -1.63
CA VAL A 162 16.29 -8.34 -1.17
C VAL A 162 17.74 -8.81 -0.96
N TYR A 163 18.01 -9.50 0.16
CA TYR A 163 19.30 -10.13 0.35
C TYR A 163 19.18 -11.59 0.79
N ASN A 164 20.20 -12.40 0.46
CA ASN A 164 20.26 -13.81 0.83
C ASN A 164 21.00 -13.98 2.14
N THR A 165 20.32 -14.48 3.19
CA THR A 165 20.87 -14.62 4.55
C THR A 165 21.96 -15.68 4.70
N ASP A 166 22.10 -16.62 3.75
CA ASP A 166 23.18 -17.58 3.72
C ASP A 166 24.47 -17.00 3.10
N LEU A 167 24.36 -15.92 2.31
CA LEU A 167 25.46 -15.29 1.58
C LEU A 167 25.90 -13.95 2.18
N VAL A 168 25.06 -13.35 3.03
CA VAL A 168 25.28 -12.04 3.64
C VAL A 168 25.15 -12.16 5.16
N GLU A 169 26.24 -11.93 5.88
CA GLU A 169 26.27 -12.05 7.36
C GLU A 169 25.48 -10.94 8.06
N SER A 170 25.41 -9.77 7.46
CA SER A 170 24.68 -8.61 7.99
C SER A 170 23.94 -7.91 6.85
N ALA A 171 22.68 -7.53 7.12
CA ALA A 171 21.90 -6.78 6.14
C ALA A 171 22.65 -5.52 5.65
N PRO A 172 22.56 -5.18 4.36
CA PRO A 172 23.09 -3.90 3.87
C PRO A 172 22.34 -2.75 4.55
N THR A 173 23.06 -1.66 4.82
CA THR A 173 22.53 -0.50 5.56
C THR A 173 22.59 0.79 4.75
N SER A 174 23.32 0.77 3.64
CA SER A 174 23.50 1.90 2.72
C SER A 174 23.49 1.41 1.28
N TRP A 175 23.06 2.26 0.36
CA TRP A 175 23.18 2.01 -1.07
C TRP A 175 24.64 1.92 -1.55
N GLU A 176 25.58 2.54 -0.83
CA GLU A 176 27.01 2.44 -1.10
C GLU A 176 27.53 1.00 -0.92
N ASP A 177 26.86 0.16 -0.12
CA ASP A 177 27.21 -1.26 0.03
C ASP A 177 27.15 -2.01 -1.30
N TYR A 178 26.30 -1.58 -2.25
CA TYR A 178 26.25 -2.17 -3.59
C TYR A 178 27.53 -1.96 -4.41
N ALA A 179 28.34 -0.95 -4.08
CA ALA A 179 29.63 -0.70 -4.71
C ALA A 179 30.79 -1.41 -3.98
N ASP A 180 30.55 -2.10 -2.84
CA ASP A 180 31.59 -2.85 -2.13
C ASP A 180 32.08 -4.04 -2.99
N PRO A 181 33.41 -4.16 -3.26
CA PRO A 181 33.97 -5.28 -4.00
C PRO A 181 33.68 -6.68 -3.43
N ALA A 182 33.26 -6.79 -2.16
CA ALA A 182 32.82 -8.06 -1.57
C ALA A 182 31.62 -8.67 -2.30
N TYR A 183 30.83 -7.84 -2.97
CA TYR A 183 29.66 -8.25 -3.76
C TYR A 183 29.94 -8.42 -5.26
N ALA A 184 31.22 -8.39 -5.69
CA ALA A 184 31.59 -8.60 -7.10
C ALA A 184 31.02 -9.93 -7.65
N GLY A 185 30.19 -9.84 -8.70
CA GLY A 185 29.51 -10.97 -9.33
C GLY A 185 28.35 -11.55 -8.52
N LYS A 186 27.88 -10.84 -7.49
CA LYS A 186 26.82 -11.30 -6.58
C LYS A 186 25.59 -10.39 -6.52
N LEU A 187 25.55 -9.36 -7.36
CA LEU A 187 24.40 -8.44 -7.44
C LEU A 187 23.42 -8.90 -8.51
N GLN A 188 22.13 -8.86 -8.17
CA GLN A 188 21.01 -9.04 -9.09
C GLN A 188 20.29 -7.69 -9.24
N ILE A 189 20.37 -7.08 -10.41
CA ILE A 189 19.80 -5.75 -10.67
C ILE A 189 18.83 -5.85 -11.84
N ALA A 190 17.61 -5.35 -11.66
CA ALA A 190 16.67 -5.24 -12.77
C ALA A 190 17.16 -4.20 -13.79
N GLU A 191 16.90 -4.46 -15.07
CA GLU A 191 17.24 -3.51 -16.14
C GLU A 191 16.66 -2.12 -15.82
N VAL A 192 17.47 -1.07 -15.97
CA VAL A 192 17.15 0.31 -15.55
C VAL A 192 15.80 0.78 -16.14
N ASP A 193 15.55 0.52 -17.41
CA ASP A 193 14.36 0.92 -18.13
C ASP A 193 13.23 -0.12 -18.10
N SER A 194 13.31 -1.12 -17.20
CA SER A 194 12.25 -2.12 -17.01
C SER A 194 10.94 -1.51 -16.48
N SER A 195 11.01 -0.34 -15.84
CA SER A 195 9.85 0.44 -15.43
C SER A 195 10.23 1.91 -15.17
N PRO A 196 9.27 2.86 -15.26
CA PRO A 196 9.50 4.26 -14.88
C PRO A 196 10.00 4.42 -13.44
N ALA A 197 9.47 3.65 -12.49
CA ALA A 197 9.89 3.67 -11.09
C ALA A 197 11.36 3.26 -10.92
N ASN A 198 11.86 2.33 -11.76
CA ASN A 198 13.25 1.92 -11.71
C ASN A 198 14.18 3.01 -12.26
N VAL A 199 13.74 3.74 -13.30
CA VAL A 199 14.48 4.92 -13.80
C VAL A 199 14.53 6.01 -12.73
N ALA A 200 13.40 6.27 -12.05
CA ALA A 200 13.33 7.25 -10.97
C ALA A 200 14.26 6.87 -9.80
N PHE A 201 14.27 5.59 -9.42
CA PHE A 201 15.14 5.11 -8.36
C PHE A 201 16.64 5.33 -8.70
N TRP A 202 17.11 4.93 -9.88
CA TRP A 202 18.50 5.12 -10.25
C TRP A 202 18.87 6.59 -10.48
N SER A 203 17.90 7.42 -10.89
CA SER A 203 18.06 8.88 -10.91
C SER A 203 18.26 9.44 -9.50
N LEU A 204 17.47 9.01 -8.53
CA LEU A 204 17.63 9.37 -7.13
C LEU A 204 19.00 8.94 -6.59
N MET A 205 19.44 7.72 -6.87
CA MET A 205 20.75 7.24 -6.45
C MET A 205 21.87 8.10 -7.03
N ARG A 206 21.76 8.49 -8.28
CA ARG A 206 22.70 9.41 -8.93
C ARG A 206 22.71 10.80 -8.31
N ASN A 207 21.53 11.33 -7.99
CA ASN A 207 21.39 12.66 -7.38
C ASN A 207 22.02 12.71 -5.97
N GLU A 208 21.85 11.65 -5.19
CA GLU A 208 22.30 11.59 -3.80
C GLU A 208 23.78 11.18 -3.67
N PHE A 209 24.25 10.25 -4.50
CA PHE A 209 25.57 9.62 -4.35
C PHE A 209 26.52 9.87 -5.54
N GLY A 210 26.07 10.57 -6.58
CA GLY A 210 26.85 10.83 -7.77
C GLY A 210 27.00 9.64 -8.73
N ASP A 211 27.71 9.88 -9.83
CA ASP A 211 28.00 8.85 -10.83
C ASP A 211 28.89 7.73 -10.25
N GLU A 212 29.69 8.03 -9.21
CA GLU A 212 30.63 7.11 -8.58
C GLU A 212 29.94 5.87 -7.97
N LEU A 213 28.72 6.01 -7.43
CA LEU A 213 27.95 4.86 -6.94
C LEU A 213 27.58 3.92 -8.10
N LEU A 214 27.08 4.45 -9.20
CA LEU A 214 26.63 3.66 -10.36
C LEU A 214 27.82 2.96 -11.04
N GLU A 215 28.95 3.67 -11.17
CA GLU A 215 30.20 3.11 -11.70
C GLU A 215 30.77 2.03 -10.77
N GLY A 216 30.67 2.20 -9.45
CA GLY A 216 31.07 1.20 -8.45
C GLY A 216 30.22 -0.07 -8.54
N ILE A 217 28.91 0.07 -8.72
CA ILE A 217 28.00 -1.05 -8.97
C ILE A 217 28.37 -1.76 -10.27
N ALA A 218 28.63 -1.01 -11.34
CA ALA A 218 29.07 -1.57 -12.63
C ALA A 218 30.40 -2.37 -12.49
N ALA A 219 31.37 -1.85 -11.69
CA ALA A 219 32.61 -2.53 -11.42
C ALA A 219 32.45 -3.88 -10.71
N ASN A 220 31.36 -4.05 -9.95
CA ASN A 220 30.99 -5.32 -9.34
C ASN A 220 30.38 -6.33 -10.33
N ASN A 221 30.24 -5.98 -11.61
CA ASN A 221 29.72 -6.85 -12.66
C ASN A 221 28.38 -7.51 -12.28
N PRO A 222 27.30 -6.72 -12.06
CA PRO A 222 26.00 -7.24 -11.67
C PRO A 222 25.39 -8.15 -12.74
N THR A 223 24.62 -9.13 -12.33
CA THR A 223 23.73 -9.85 -13.23
C THR A 223 22.48 -9.02 -13.47
N VAL A 224 22.21 -8.68 -14.74
CA VAL A 224 21.03 -7.90 -15.13
C VAL A 224 19.86 -8.84 -15.37
N SER A 225 18.77 -8.62 -14.64
CA SER A 225 17.51 -9.36 -14.81
C SER A 225 16.50 -8.54 -15.61
N GLY A 226 15.63 -9.20 -16.37
CA GLY A 226 14.58 -8.54 -17.16
C GLY A 226 13.47 -7.86 -16.31
N GLY A 227 13.60 -7.86 -14.99
CA GLY A 227 12.66 -7.22 -14.06
C GLY A 227 12.85 -7.65 -12.62
N ALA A 228 12.12 -7.02 -11.72
CA ALA A 228 12.25 -7.19 -10.27
C ALA A 228 11.96 -8.63 -9.78
N VAL A 229 10.90 -9.27 -10.26
CA VAL A 229 10.51 -10.62 -9.83
C VAL A 229 11.57 -11.67 -10.14
N PRO A 230 12.09 -11.78 -11.37
CA PRO A 230 13.21 -12.69 -11.66
C PRO A 230 14.45 -12.43 -10.82
N GLY A 231 14.82 -11.16 -10.59
CA GLY A 231 15.95 -10.79 -9.74
C GLY A 231 15.77 -11.25 -8.29
N THR A 232 14.59 -11.01 -7.70
CA THR A 232 14.24 -11.49 -6.37
C THR A 232 14.33 -13.01 -6.24
N GLN A 233 13.83 -13.75 -7.24
CA GLN A 233 13.89 -15.21 -7.26
C GLN A 233 15.32 -15.74 -7.40
N ALA A 234 16.17 -15.07 -8.18
CA ALA A 234 17.60 -15.42 -8.34
C ALA A 234 18.37 -15.27 -7.02
N VAL A 235 18.09 -14.19 -6.24
CA VAL A 235 18.65 -14.04 -4.89
C VAL A 235 18.20 -15.18 -3.97
N ALA A 236 16.92 -15.54 -4.01
CA ALA A 236 16.40 -16.66 -3.20
C ALA A 236 17.02 -18.01 -3.58
N ALA A 237 17.37 -18.21 -4.84
CA ALA A 237 18.07 -19.40 -5.33
C ALA A 237 19.57 -19.42 -5.01
N GLY A 238 20.11 -18.34 -4.41
CA GLY A 238 21.54 -18.22 -4.10
C GLY A 238 22.39 -17.81 -5.31
N GLU A 239 21.78 -17.33 -6.41
CA GLU A 239 22.47 -16.85 -7.60
C GLU A 239 22.97 -15.40 -7.44
N GLY A 240 22.63 -14.74 -6.33
CA GLY A 240 23.06 -13.41 -5.93
C GLY A 240 22.97 -13.23 -4.41
N ALA A 241 23.81 -12.34 -3.88
CA ALA A 241 23.78 -11.97 -2.48
C ALA A 241 22.77 -10.84 -2.19
N LEU A 242 22.73 -9.83 -3.08
CA LEU A 242 21.83 -8.69 -3.01
C LEU A 242 21.05 -8.56 -4.32
N GLY A 243 19.80 -8.13 -4.22
CA GLY A 243 18.95 -7.88 -5.39
C GLY A 243 18.16 -6.57 -5.27
N HIS A 244 18.07 -5.83 -6.38
CA HIS A 244 17.29 -4.60 -6.44
C HIS A 244 16.57 -4.48 -7.81
N PRO A 245 15.29 -4.09 -7.83
CA PRO A 245 14.39 -3.93 -6.68
C PRO A 245 13.92 -5.26 -6.11
N GLY A 246 13.76 -5.33 -4.79
CA GLY A 246 13.10 -6.42 -4.09
C GLY A 246 11.57 -6.27 -4.15
N VAL A 247 10.86 -7.35 -4.46
CA VAL A 247 9.40 -7.35 -4.56
C VAL A 247 8.82 -7.94 -3.29
N LEU A 248 8.31 -7.11 -2.38
CA LEU A 248 7.87 -7.51 -1.03
C LEU A 248 6.90 -8.71 -1.01
N PRO A 249 5.81 -8.76 -1.81
CA PRO A 249 4.93 -9.93 -1.82
C PRO A 249 5.63 -11.22 -2.27
N VAL A 250 6.59 -11.11 -3.20
CA VAL A 250 7.38 -12.27 -3.67
C VAL A 250 8.34 -12.72 -2.58
N ILE A 251 9.01 -11.79 -1.91
CA ILE A 251 9.94 -12.08 -0.81
C ILE A 251 9.18 -12.80 0.32
N LYS A 252 8.01 -12.29 0.72
CA LYS A 252 7.17 -12.90 1.74
C LYS A 252 6.79 -14.36 1.40
N ASN A 253 6.33 -14.62 0.18
CA ASN A 253 6.02 -15.97 -0.27
C ASN A 253 7.25 -16.90 -0.28
N LEU A 254 8.42 -16.37 -0.62
CA LEU A 254 9.68 -17.11 -0.58
C LEU A 254 10.10 -17.44 0.86
N GLN A 255 9.96 -16.50 1.79
CA GLN A 255 10.21 -16.71 3.22
C GLN A 255 9.28 -17.79 3.81
N GLU A 256 7.99 -17.74 3.48
CA GLU A 256 7.00 -18.74 3.90
C GLU A 256 7.33 -20.14 3.37
N SER A 257 7.98 -20.23 2.20
CA SER A 257 8.49 -21.48 1.65
C SER A 257 9.86 -21.90 2.18
N GLY A 258 10.45 -21.11 3.09
CA GLY A 258 11.73 -21.42 3.76
C GLY A 258 12.97 -20.98 2.97
N ALA A 259 12.84 -20.09 1.99
CA ALA A 259 13.98 -19.52 1.29
C ALA A 259 14.78 -18.57 2.20
N PRO A 260 16.12 -18.56 2.12
CA PRO A 260 16.97 -17.75 2.99
C PRO A 260 17.06 -16.30 2.46
N VAL A 261 15.95 -15.58 2.47
CA VAL A 261 15.89 -14.19 1.99
C VAL A 261 15.23 -13.29 3.02
N GLU A 262 15.73 -12.06 3.09
CA GLU A 262 15.15 -10.98 3.89
C GLU A 262 15.18 -9.67 3.11
N VAL A 263 14.48 -8.67 3.66
CA VAL A 263 14.40 -7.30 3.12
C VAL A 263 15.37 -6.40 3.89
N ALA A 264 16.09 -5.56 3.16
CA ALA A 264 16.82 -4.45 3.74
C ALA A 264 16.19 -3.14 3.25
N SER A 265 15.67 -2.37 4.20
CA SER A 265 15.08 -1.05 3.96
C SER A 265 16.15 0.01 4.14
N MET A 266 16.55 0.66 3.05
CA MET A 266 17.60 1.68 3.04
C MET A 266 17.06 3.06 2.71
N SER A 267 17.82 4.09 3.03
CA SER A 267 17.49 5.49 2.76
C SER A 267 18.56 6.12 1.84
N PRO A 268 18.17 7.00 0.90
CA PRO A 268 16.79 7.29 0.52
C PRO A 268 16.17 6.16 -0.33
N THR A 269 14.84 6.15 -0.44
CA THR A 269 14.11 5.28 -1.38
C THR A 269 13.07 6.09 -2.14
N THR A 270 12.55 5.53 -3.22
CA THR A 270 11.42 6.04 -4.00
C THR A 270 10.66 4.87 -4.62
N GLY A 271 9.55 5.14 -5.22
CA GLY A 271 8.76 4.14 -5.93
C GLY A 271 7.37 4.64 -6.30
N PRO A 272 6.46 3.76 -6.69
CA PRO A 272 5.10 4.15 -7.03
C PRO A 272 4.38 4.87 -5.88
N GLU A 273 3.68 5.93 -6.21
CA GLU A 273 2.75 6.65 -5.32
C GLU A 273 1.33 6.22 -5.71
N VAL A 274 0.43 6.08 -4.75
CA VAL A 274 -0.94 5.60 -4.98
C VAL A 274 -1.93 6.68 -4.60
N GLY A 275 -2.71 7.12 -5.60
CA GLY A 275 -3.69 8.17 -5.45
C GLY A 275 -5.13 7.65 -5.43
N LEU A 276 -6.03 8.50 -4.94
CA LEU A 276 -7.48 8.30 -4.98
C LEU A 276 -8.16 9.18 -6.03
N GLY A 277 -9.24 8.68 -6.63
CA GLY A 277 -10.14 9.45 -7.50
C GLY A 277 -11.59 9.13 -7.19
N LEU A 278 -12.40 10.15 -6.92
CA LEU A 278 -13.85 10.02 -6.76
C LEU A 278 -14.52 9.94 -8.13
N ALA A 279 -15.28 8.88 -8.40
CA ALA A 279 -16.00 8.78 -9.66
C ALA A 279 -17.10 9.84 -9.73
N GLU A 280 -17.13 10.65 -10.83
CA GLU A 280 -18.12 11.74 -10.99
C GLU A 280 -19.55 11.22 -11.03
N ASN A 281 -19.78 10.07 -11.69
CA ASN A 281 -21.09 9.44 -11.77
C ASN A 281 -21.20 8.22 -10.82
N SER A 282 -20.67 8.38 -9.58
CA SER A 282 -20.71 7.34 -8.56
C SER A 282 -22.15 6.90 -8.27
N PRO A 283 -22.44 5.58 -8.22
CA PRO A 283 -23.72 5.05 -7.72
C PRO A 283 -23.96 5.35 -6.24
N ASN A 284 -22.90 5.45 -5.42
CA ASN A 284 -22.95 5.78 -3.99
C ASN A 284 -21.97 6.91 -3.65
N PRO A 285 -22.28 8.17 -4.02
CA PRO A 285 -21.35 9.31 -3.78
C PRO A 285 -21.01 9.54 -2.30
N ALA A 286 -21.99 9.33 -1.40
CA ALA A 286 -21.78 9.45 0.04
C ALA A 286 -20.82 8.37 0.55
N GLY A 287 -21.00 7.13 0.11
CA GLY A 287 -20.09 6.03 0.44
C GLY A 287 -18.69 6.20 -0.13
N ALA A 288 -18.56 6.74 -1.37
CA ALA A 288 -17.27 7.07 -1.97
C ALA A 288 -16.50 8.10 -1.14
N LYS A 289 -17.16 9.20 -0.75
CA LYS A 289 -16.57 10.23 0.11
C LYS A 289 -16.16 9.67 1.48
N LEU A 290 -17.00 8.85 2.09
CA LEU A 290 -16.73 8.26 3.40
C LEU A 290 -15.55 7.27 3.34
N LEU A 291 -15.49 6.42 2.31
CA LEU A 291 -14.37 5.49 2.11
C LEU A 291 -13.07 6.25 1.81
N ALA A 292 -13.14 7.30 1.01
CA ALA A 292 -11.99 8.16 0.75
C ALA A 292 -11.50 8.85 2.03
N ALA A 293 -12.42 9.43 2.82
CA ALA A 293 -12.08 10.07 4.10
C ALA A 293 -11.49 9.06 5.10
N TYR A 294 -11.99 7.82 5.16
CA TYR A 294 -11.42 6.75 5.96
C TYR A 294 -9.98 6.41 5.53
N LEU A 295 -9.73 6.26 4.22
CA LEU A 295 -8.39 6.01 3.68
C LEU A 295 -7.44 7.21 3.82
N MET A 296 -7.95 8.39 4.07
CA MET A 296 -7.21 9.62 4.34
C MET A 296 -7.09 9.93 5.84
N SER A 297 -7.83 9.25 6.73
CA SER A 297 -7.69 9.38 8.17
C SER A 297 -6.40 8.73 8.66
N GLU A 298 -5.82 9.24 9.75
CA GLU A 298 -4.59 8.67 10.33
C GLU A 298 -4.77 7.18 10.65
N GLU A 299 -5.86 6.79 11.32
CA GLU A 299 -6.11 5.41 11.71
C GLU A 299 -6.32 4.49 10.50
N GLY A 300 -7.23 4.84 9.60
CA GLY A 300 -7.55 4.01 8.43
C GLY A 300 -6.37 3.91 7.47
N ASN A 301 -5.64 5.01 7.29
CA ASN A 301 -4.47 5.06 6.42
C ASN A 301 -3.30 4.22 6.95
N LEU A 302 -2.96 4.35 8.25
CA LEU A 302 -1.90 3.55 8.87
C LEU A 302 -2.20 2.06 8.77
N ARG A 303 -3.44 1.63 9.09
CA ARG A 303 -3.86 0.22 8.97
C ARG A 303 -3.76 -0.30 7.54
N PHE A 304 -4.25 0.48 6.58
CA PHE A 304 -4.16 0.13 5.17
C PHE A 304 -2.70 -0.07 4.73
N ASN A 305 -1.82 0.89 5.02
CA ASN A 305 -0.43 0.85 4.59
C ASN A 305 0.39 -0.22 5.31
N GLU A 306 0.12 -0.48 6.60
CA GLU A 306 0.73 -1.59 7.35
C GLU A 306 0.39 -2.95 6.71
N SER A 307 -0.89 -3.20 6.41
CA SER A 307 -1.33 -4.41 5.74
C SER A 307 -0.73 -4.56 4.34
N ALA A 308 -0.62 -3.45 3.60
CA ALA A 308 -0.03 -3.41 2.27
C ALA A 308 1.52 -3.48 2.28
N SER A 309 2.17 -3.36 3.43
CA SER A 309 3.63 -3.19 3.55
C SER A 309 4.12 -1.98 2.74
N GLN A 310 3.40 -0.87 2.84
CA GLN A 310 3.65 0.41 2.17
C GLN A 310 3.84 1.52 3.21
N ILE A 311 4.35 2.66 2.77
CA ILE A 311 4.55 3.83 3.63
C ILE A 311 3.26 4.66 3.65
N SER A 312 2.79 4.94 4.85
CA SER A 312 1.68 5.86 5.10
C SER A 312 2.15 7.32 5.09
N PRO A 313 1.36 8.28 4.59
CA PRO A 313 1.53 9.71 4.85
C PRO A 313 1.74 10.08 6.33
N PHE A 314 1.21 9.28 7.24
CA PHE A 314 1.31 9.50 8.69
C PHE A 314 2.49 8.75 9.34
N ASP A 315 3.23 7.95 8.59
CA ASP A 315 4.48 7.33 9.04
C ASP A 315 5.66 8.27 8.79
N ALA A 316 6.00 9.06 9.79
CA ALA A 316 7.08 10.05 9.68
C ALA A 316 8.45 9.41 9.34
N GLU A 317 8.78 8.23 9.90
CA GLU A 317 10.04 7.54 9.63
C GLU A 317 10.06 7.01 8.18
N GLY A 318 8.96 6.44 7.72
CA GLY A 318 8.79 6.01 6.34
C GLY A 318 8.89 7.17 5.36
N MET A 319 8.20 8.28 5.63
CA MET A 319 8.22 9.47 4.78
C MET A 319 9.58 10.16 4.76
N ASP A 320 10.32 10.18 5.87
CA ASP A 320 11.68 10.75 5.93
C ASP A 320 12.68 10.02 5.01
N ARG A 321 12.45 8.75 4.72
CA ARG A 321 13.30 7.97 3.79
C ARG A 321 12.78 7.94 2.35
N PHE A 322 11.52 8.35 2.11
CA PHE A 322 10.89 8.31 0.80
C PHE A 322 11.03 9.65 0.07
N THR A 323 11.65 9.64 -1.10
CA THR A 323 11.71 10.80 -1.99
C THR A 323 10.62 10.66 -3.04
N ARG A 324 9.73 11.64 -3.13
CA ARG A 324 8.66 11.64 -4.13
C ARG A 324 9.23 11.78 -5.54
N THR A 325 8.61 11.11 -6.49
CA THR A 325 9.06 11.14 -7.90
C THR A 325 9.10 12.56 -8.46
N ALA A 326 8.21 13.43 -8.02
CA ALA A 326 8.16 14.83 -8.42
C ALA A 326 9.38 15.66 -7.96
N ASP A 327 10.08 15.22 -6.91
CA ASP A 327 11.23 15.89 -6.31
C ASP A 327 12.57 15.35 -6.86
N ILE A 328 12.54 14.33 -7.74
CA ILE A 328 13.74 13.71 -8.30
C ILE A 328 14.12 14.41 -9.61
N GLU A 329 15.38 14.86 -9.72
CA GLU A 329 15.94 15.25 -11.00
C GLU A 329 16.16 14.01 -11.88
N MET A 330 15.26 13.81 -12.85
CA MET A 330 15.25 12.62 -13.68
C MET A 330 16.43 12.58 -14.65
N SER A 331 17.16 11.50 -14.65
CA SER A 331 18.23 11.21 -15.61
C SER A 331 17.71 10.46 -16.83
N ASP A 332 18.41 10.58 -17.96
CA ASP A 332 18.12 9.76 -19.14
C ASP A 332 18.42 8.29 -18.88
N ALA A 333 17.51 7.39 -19.21
CA ALA A 333 17.66 5.97 -18.94
C ALA A 333 18.86 5.35 -19.65
N ALA A 334 19.21 5.80 -20.86
CA ALA A 334 20.38 5.31 -21.59
C ALA A 334 21.68 5.77 -20.93
N GLU A 335 21.71 6.97 -20.36
CA GLU A 335 22.85 7.46 -19.59
C GLU A 335 23.06 6.64 -18.31
N LEU A 336 21.99 6.38 -17.54
CA LEU A 336 22.03 5.51 -16.36
C LEU A 336 22.53 4.10 -16.72
N LYS A 337 22.00 3.50 -17.80
CA LYS A 337 22.44 2.19 -18.29
C LYS A 337 23.93 2.20 -18.63
N SER A 338 24.42 3.28 -19.26
CA SER A 338 25.83 3.41 -19.61
C SER A 338 26.74 3.45 -18.37
N LEU A 339 26.36 4.24 -17.34
CA LEU A 339 27.08 4.32 -16.07
C LEU A 339 27.11 2.97 -15.34
N MET A 340 26.01 2.23 -15.38
CA MET A 340 25.90 0.90 -14.75
C MET A 340 26.45 -0.24 -15.60
N GLY A 341 27.05 0.03 -16.75
CA GLY A 341 27.63 -0.99 -17.64
C GLY A 341 26.58 -1.89 -18.32
N MET A 342 25.34 -1.46 -18.40
CA MET A 342 24.21 -2.16 -19.03
C MET A 342 24.04 -1.66 -20.49
N ASN A 343 24.69 -2.27 -21.46
CA ASN A 343 24.67 -1.88 -22.88
C ASN A 343 23.89 -2.89 -23.74
#